data_9ca5f280163f955fe48da1f5d565b9dd
#
_entry.id   9ca5f280163f955fe48da1f5d565b9dd
#
_cell.length_a   1.000
_cell.length_b   1.000
_cell.length_c   1.000
_cell.angle_alpha   90.00
_cell.angle_beta   90.00
_cell.angle_gamma   90.00
#
_symmetry.space_group_name_H-M   'P 1'
#
loop_
_entity.id
_entity.type
_entity.pdbx_description
1 polymer ?
#
loop_
_entity_poly.entity_id
_entity_poly.type
_entity_poly.pdbx_seq_one_letter_code
_entity_poly.pdbx_strand_id
1 'polypeptide(L)'
;MAEVCDWIKEDGKGKDKPFIVSEIGAGALYGCHNSYHGKWTEEYQAEALAEQLTACLESSECMGVYIWQFCDVRVSSEWFAGRPREMNNKGIVDEYRRPKLAYEKVKEIFQKY
;
A
#
# COMPACT_ATOMS: atom_id res chain seq x y z
N MET A 1 4.81 -12.88 -4.09
CA MET A 1 6.26 -12.49 -4.09
C MET A 1 7.15 -13.49 -4.84
N ALA A 2 7.00 -14.78 -4.66
CA ALA A 2 7.82 -15.79 -5.35
C ALA A 2 7.84 -15.63 -6.88
N GLU A 3 6.67 -15.49 -7.51
CA GLU A 3 6.55 -15.28 -8.96
C GLU A 3 7.31 -14.04 -9.46
N VAL A 4 7.30 -12.96 -8.67
CA VAL A 4 8.04 -11.74 -9.00
C VAL A 4 9.55 -11.99 -8.93
N CYS A 5 10.00 -12.68 -7.89
CA CYS A 5 11.41 -13.05 -7.74
C CYS A 5 11.88 -13.94 -8.89
N ASP A 6 11.07 -14.92 -9.26
CA ASP A 6 11.39 -15.82 -10.38
C ASP A 6 11.49 -15.05 -11.69
N TRP A 7 10.56 -14.13 -11.96
CA TRP A 7 10.59 -13.28 -13.15
C TRP A 7 11.82 -12.39 -13.20
N ILE A 8 12.21 -11.79 -12.07
CA ILE A 8 13.40 -10.93 -11.99
C ILE A 8 14.70 -11.69 -12.27
N LYS A 9 14.76 -12.96 -11.90
CA LYS A 9 15.93 -13.83 -12.12
C LYS A 9 16.11 -14.27 -13.56
N GLU A 10 15.12 -14.09 -14.43
CA GLU A 10 15.25 -14.39 -15.84
C GLU A 10 16.35 -13.55 -16.49
N ASP A 11 17.01 -14.11 -17.52
CA ASP A 11 18.07 -13.45 -18.23
C ASP A 11 17.62 -12.10 -18.82
N GLY A 12 18.46 -11.08 -18.64
CA GLY A 12 18.21 -9.73 -19.14
C GLY A 12 17.26 -8.89 -18.32
N LYS A 13 16.72 -9.40 -17.20
CA LYS A 13 15.78 -8.65 -16.37
C LYS A 13 16.41 -8.08 -15.10
N GLY A 14 16.92 -8.86 -14.24
CA GLY A 14 17.47 -8.32 -12.99
C GLY A 14 18.28 -9.33 -12.21
N LYS A 15 18.72 -10.40 -12.89
CA LYS A 15 19.51 -11.44 -12.28
C LYS A 15 20.71 -10.85 -11.53
N ASP A 16 20.93 -11.29 -10.32
CA ASP A 16 22.00 -10.86 -9.44
C ASP A 16 21.95 -9.38 -9.00
N LYS A 17 20.78 -8.74 -9.17
CA LYS A 17 20.57 -7.37 -8.68
C LYS A 17 19.56 -7.37 -7.54
N PRO A 18 19.76 -6.52 -6.53
CA PRO A 18 18.72 -6.29 -5.53
C PRO A 18 17.54 -5.56 -6.16
N PHE A 19 16.33 -5.78 -5.65
CA PHE A 19 15.16 -5.03 -6.08
C PHE A 19 14.41 -4.44 -4.90
N ILE A 20 13.66 -3.40 -5.19
CA ILE A 20 12.71 -2.80 -4.26
C ILE A 20 11.32 -2.80 -4.88
N VAL A 21 10.30 -2.86 -4.05
CA VAL A 21 8.92 -2.62 -4.48
C VAL A 21 8.66 -1.13 -4.29
N SER A 22 8.56 -0.41 -5.41
CA SER A 22 8.49 1.05 -5.41
C SER A 22 7.14 1.61 -4.98
N GLU A 23 6.08 0.84 -5.11
CA GLU A 23 4.74 1.24 -4.68
C GLU A 23 3.90 0.01 -4.30
N ILE A 24 3.31 0.08 -3.13
CA ILE A 24 2.18 -0.76 -2.71
C ILE A 24 1.09 0.12 -2.13
N GLY A 25 -0.13 -0.36 -2.10
CA GLY A 25 -1.19 0.41 -1.46
C GLY A 25 -2.58 -0.10 -1.75
N ALA A 26 -3.48 0.45 -0.99
CA ALA A 26 -4.92 0.33 -1.14
C ALA A 26 -5.55 1.64 -0.65
N GLY A 27 -6.74 1.96 -1.13
CA GLY A 27 -7.45 3.16 -0.71
C GLY A 27 -8.47 2.90 0.39
N ALA A 28 -8.69 3.91 1.22
CA ALA A 28 -9.79 3.95 2.17
C ALA A 28 -10.26 5.39 2.38
N LEU A 29 -11.55 5.53 2.65
CA LEU A 29 -12.11 6.79 3.10
C LEU A 29 -12.01 6.87 4.63
N TYR A 30 -11.48 7.95 5.15
CA TYR A 30 -11.39 8.15 6.59
C TYR A 30 -12.78 8.01 7.25
N GLY A 31 -12.87 7.18 8.28
CA GLY A 31 -14.12 6.92 8.99
C GLY A 31 -15.07 5.94 8.29
N CYS A 32 -14.69 5.38 7.16
CA CYS A 32 -15.50 4.37 6.47
C CYS A 32 -15.22 2.97 7.02
N HIS A 33 -16.23 2.36 7.61
CA HIS A 33 -16.15 1.04 8.23
C HIS A 33 -17.36 0.20 7.85
N ASN A 34 -17.19 -1.11 7.70
CA ASN A 34 -18.30 -2.05 7.65
C ASN A 34 -17.85 -3.43 8.15
N SER A 35 -18.81 -4.29 8.46
CA SER A 35 -18.54 -5.60 9.08
C SER A 35 -17.88 -6.61 8.14
N TYR A 36 -17.97 -6.42 6.83
CA TYR A 36 -17.36 -7.32 5.82
C TYR A 36 -16.10 -6.76 5.18
N HIS A 37 -15.57 -5.66 5.72
CA HIS A 37 -14.30 -5.04 5.28
C HIS A 37 -14.24 -4.81 3.76
N GLY A 38 -15.31 -4.25 3.20
CA GLY A 38 -15.40 -4.00 1.76
C GLY A 38 -14.51 -2.85 1.28
N LYS A 39 -14.42 -2.72 -0.02
CA LYS A 39 -13.66 -1.64 -0.68
C LYS A 39 -14.01 -0.28 -0.07
N TRP A 40 -13.00 0.56 0.08
CA TRP A 40 -13.03 1.88 0.69
C TRP A 40 -13.14 1.92 2.22
N THR A 41 -13.26 0.78 2.90
CA THR A 41 -13.18 0.75 4.36
C THR A 41 -11.74 0.85 4.84
N GLU A 42 -11.55 1.39 6.04
CA GLU A 42 -10.23 1.44 6.66
C GLU A 42 -9.71 0.03 6.97
N GLU A 43 -10.61 -0.90 7.32
CA GLU A 43 -10.27 -2.31 7.55
C GLU A 43 -9.67 -2.95 6.29
N TYR A 44 -10.31 -2.76 5.14
CA TYR A 44 -9.80 -3.29 3.87
C TYR A 44 -8.39 -2.76 3.58
N GLN A 45 -8.19 -1.47 3.73
CA GLN A 45 -6.87 -0.85 3.49
C GLN A 45 -5.81 -1.43 4.43
N ALA A 46 -6.13 -1.54 5.73
CA ALA A 46 -5.20 -2.05 6.73
C ALA A 46 -4.81 -3.51 6.44
N GLU A 47 -5.78 -4.35 6.11
CA GLU A 47 -5.56 -5.76 5.76
C GLU A 47 -4.73 -5.91 4.49
N ALA A 48 -5.10 -5.19 3.42
CA ALA A 48 -4.37 -5.24 2.16
C ALA A 48 -2.91 -4.78 2.30
N LEU A 49 -2.67 -3.70 3.04
CA LEU A 49 -1.32 -3.23 3.31
C LEU A 49 -0.54 -4.20 4.18
N ALA A 50 -1.17 -4.82 5.18
CA ALA A 50 -0.53 -5.82 6.03
C ALA A 50 -0.03 -7.01 5.21
N GLU A 51 -0.85 -7.54 4.31
CA GLU A 51 -0.46 -8.64 3.43
C GLU A 51 0.68 -8.25 2.48
N GLN A 52 0.57 -7.10 1.82
CA GLN A 52 1.58 -6.62 0.88
C GLN A 52 2.93 -6.35 1.57
N LEU A 53 2.92 -5.66 2.71
CA LEU A 53 4.13 -5.36 3.47
C LEU A 53 4.80 -6.62 3.98
N THR A 54 4.04 -7.52 4.58
CA THR A 54 4.57 -8.78 5.11
C THR A 54 5.23 -9.60 4.00
N ALA A 55 4.58 -9.71 2.85
CA ALA A 55 5.15 -10.41 1.70
C ALA A 55 6.47 -9.82 1.23
N CYS A 56 6.60 -8.48 1.24
CA CYS A 56 7.86 -7.82 0.87
C CYS A 56 8.94 -8.00 1.94
N LEU A 57 8.60 -7.78 3.20
CA LEU A 57 9.56 -7.79 4.31
C LEU A 57 10.06 -9.20 4.67
N GLU A 58 9.26 -10.22 4.41
CA GLU A 58 9.66 -11.63 4.61
C GLU A 58 10.47 -12.19 3.43
N SER A 59 10.51 -11.48 2.30
CA SER A 59 11.31 -11.90 1.14
C SER A 59 12.78 -11.55 1.36
N SER A 60 13.64 -12.54 1.31
CA SER A 60 15.10 -12.33 1.37
C SER A 60 15.68 -11.60 0.15
N GLU A 61 14.91 -11.47 -0.90
CA GLU A 61 15.34 -10.87 -2.17
C GLU A 61 14.84 -9.42 -2.34
N CYS A 62 13.78 -9.05 -1.64
CA CYS A 62 13.25 -7.69 -1.65
C CYS A 62 14.00 -6.84 -0.63
N MET A 63 14.69 -5.82 -1.10
CA MET A 63 15.55 -4.98 -0.26
C MET A 63 14.83 -3.75 0.29
N GLY A 64 13.62 -3.50 -0.13
CA GLY A 64 12.84 -2.38 0.36
C GLY A 64 11.46 -2.29 -0.26
N VAL A 65 10.59 -1.58 0.42
CA VAL A 65 9.19 -1.37 -0.01
C VAL A 65 8.75 0.04 0.35
N TYR A 66 8.02 0.65 -0.58
CA TYR A 66 7.43 1.97 -0.38
C TYR A 66 5.92 1.88 -0.47
N ILE A 67 5.27 2.57 0.45
CA ILE A 67 3.80 2.65 0.47
C ILE A 67 3.36 3.89 -0.31
N TRP A 68 2.46 3.73 -1.24
CA TRP A 68 1.75 4.81 -1.86
C TRP A 68 0.34 4.90 -1.26
N GLN A 69 0.08 5.87 -0.34
CA GLN A 69 0.98 6.96 0.00
C GLN A 69 0.78 7.38 1.47
N PHE A 70 1.51 8.39 1.91
CA PHE A 70 1.42 8.87 3.29
C PHE A 70 0.08 9.51 3.58
N CYS A 71 -0.33 10.52 2.81
CA CYS A 71 -1.59 11.22 3.04
C CYS A 71 -2.45 11.32 1.78
N ASP A 72 -3.77 11.43 1.98
CA ASP A 72 -4.71 11.69 0.91
C ASP A 72 -4.40 13.03 0.25
N VAL A 73 -4.53 13.11 -1.06
CA VAL A 73 -4.29 14.32 -1.84
C VAL A 73 -5.37 14.51 -2.89
N ARG A 74 -5.68 15.76 -3.20
CA ARG A 74 -6.62 16.11 -4.27
C ARG A 74 -6.04 15.70 -5.62
N VAL A 75 -6.91 15.17 -6.48
CA VAL A 75 -6.54 14.79 -7.85
C VAL A 75 -7.40 15.54 -8.87
N SER A 76 -6.93 15.60 -10.11
CA SER A 76 -7.70 16.18 -11.21
C SER A 76 -8.90 15.29 -11.56
N SER A 77 -10.08 15.88 -11.65
CA SER A 77 -11.29 15.19 -12.11
C SER A 77 -11.23 14.79 -13.58
N GLU A 78 -10.43 15.47 -14.40
CA GLU A 78 -10.19 15.11 -15.81
C GLU A 78 -9.50 13.75 -15.94
N TRP A 79 -8.48 13.51 -15.13
CA TRP A 79 -7.63 12.33 -15.21
C TRP A 79 -8.10 11.19 -14.33
N PHE A 80 -8.82 11.51 -13.25
CA PHE A 80 -9.19 10.55 -12.21
C PHE A 80 -10.68 10.61 -11.89
N ALA A 81 -11.51 10.72 -12.93
CA ALA A 81 -12.96 10.66 -12.78
C ALA A 81 -13.38 9.39 -12.03
N GLY A 82 -14.32 9.53 -11.13
CA GLY A 82 -14.82 8.41 -10.32
C GLY A 82 -14.02 8.13 -9.04
N ARG A 83 -12.96 8.88 -8.76
CA ARG A 83 -12.30 8.82 -7.45
C ARG A 83 -13.19 9.44 -6.37
N PRO A 84 -13.49 8.72 -5.29
CA PRO A 84 -14.30 9.29 -4.19
C PRO A 84 -13.69 10.59 -3.68
N ARG A 85 -14.54 11.59 -3.45
CA ARG A 85 -14.18 12.91 -2.92
C ARG A 85 -13.24 13.72 -3.83
N GLU A 86 -13.02 13.32 -5.08
CA GLU A 86 -11.98 13.87 -5.97
C GLU A 86 -10.59 13.83 -5.33
N MET A 87 -10.33 12.76 -4.61
CA MET A 87 -9.09 12.56 -3.87
C MET A 87 -8.41 11.25 -4.27
N ASN A 88 -7.10 11.21 -4.22
CA ASN A 88 -6.40 9.95 -4.08
C ASN A 88 -6.50 9.56 -2.60
N ASN A 89 -7.28 8.53 -2.31
CA ASN A 89 -7.60 8.08 -0.96
C ASN A 89 -6.66 6.97 -0.48
N LYS A 90 -5.47 6.87 -1.04
CA LYS A 90 -4.49 5.82 -0.66
C LYS A 90 -3.57 6.23 0.49
N GLY A 91 -3.77 7.41 1.05
CA GLY A 91 -3.04 7.82 2.25
C GLY A 91 -3.29 6.87 3.43
N ILE A 92 -2.26 6.59 4.20
CA ILE A 92 -2.42 5.92 5.50
C ILE A 92 -2.94 6.88 6.57
N VAL A 93 -2.83 8.17 6.28
CA VAL A 93 -3.55 9.25 6.98
C VAL A 93 -4.37 10.04 5.94
N ASP A 94 -5.36 10.78 6.39
CA ASP A 94 -6.14 11.63 5.49
C ASP A 94 -5.42 12.97 5.17
N GLU A 95 -6.10 13.85 4.42
CA GLU A 95 -5.56 15.16 4.02
C GLU A 95 -5.30 16.11 5.20
N TYR A 96 -5.90 15.84 6.35
CA TYR A 96 -5.69 16.60 7.60
C TYR A 96 -4.69 15.91 8.54
N ARG A 97 -4.03 14.84 8.10
CA ARG A 97 -3.09 14.03 8.87
C ARG A 97 -3.75 13.21 9.98
N ARG A 98 -5.05 12.95 9.88
CA ARG A 98 -5.75 12.03 10.80
C ARG A 98 -5.41 10.59 10.44
N PRO A 99 -4.90 9.78 11.39
CA PRO A 99 -4.52 8.39 11.11
C PRO A 99 -5.74 7.54 10.78
N LYS A 100 -5.64 6.74 9.72
CA LYS A 100 -6.54 5.63 9.44
C LYS A 100 -6.05 4.37 10.17
N LEU A 101 -6.83 3.29 10.19
CA LEU A 101 -6.39 2.01 10.77
C LEU A 101 -5.08 1.51 10.16
N ALA A 102 -4.87 1.77 8.87
CA ALA A 102 -3.64 1.41 8.17
C ALA A 102 -2.38 2.03 8.79
N TYR A 103 -2.48 3.25 9.35
CA TYR A 103 -1.33 3.90 9.98
C TYR A 103 -0.77 3.07 11.14
N GLU A 104 -1.63 2.65 12.06
CA GLU A 104 -1.19 1.83 13.20
C GLU A 104 -0.73 0.44 12.75
N LYS A 105 -1.41 -0.15 11.77
CA LYS A 105 -1.02 -1.44 11.22
C LYS A 105 0.36 -1.41 10.56
N VAL A 106 0.65 -0.41 9.78
CA VAL A 106 1.97 -0.20 9.15
C VAL A 106 3.04 0.01 10.20
N LYS A 107 2.75 0.82 11.22
CA LYS A 107 3.67 1.05 12.35
C LYS A 107 4.02 -0.25 13.09
N GLU A 108 3.01 -1.06 13.42
CA GLU A 108 3.22 -2.37 14.05
C GLU A 108 4.13 -3.27 13.21
N ILE A 109 3.88 -3.33 11.91
CA ILE A 109 4.66 -4.18 11.00
C ILE A 109 6.11 -3.71 10.92
N PHE A 110 6.35 -2.41 10.73
CA PHE A 110 7.70 -1.86 10.67
C PHE A 110 8.48 -2.00 11.98
N GLN A 111 7.80 -2.04 13.12
CA GLN A 111 8.44 -2.29 14.40
C GLN A 111 8.82 -3.76 14.61
N LYS A 112 8.16 -4.67 13.92
CA LYS A 112 8.42 -6.11 14.00
C LYS A 112 9.64 -6.53 13.18
N TYR A 113 9.91 -5.86 12.08
CA TYR A 113 11.01 -6.12 11.16
C TYR A 113 12.04 -4.98 11.24
#